data_e107960565cb3d2278805514941526c7
#
_entry.id   e107960565cb3d2278805514941526c7
#
_cell.length_a   1.000
_cell.length_b   1.000
_cell.length_c   1.000
_cell.angle_alpha   90.00
_cell.angle_beta   90.00
_cell.angle_gamma   90.00
#
_symmetry.space_group_name_H-M   'P 1'
#
loop_
_entity.id
_entity.type
_entity.pdbx_description
1 polymer ?
#
loop_
_entity_poly.entity_id
_entity_poly.type
_entity_poly.pdbx_seq_one_letter_code
_entity_poly.pdbx_strand_id
1 'polypeptide(L)'
;LVIGGGAPNSTLIAGALAAFLAEGVEFDVISASGAGVLMGLLATAPRDASPQAALMQWAEVGVADSIYKLFPVNYKVFKKPGAQAESYRDAMLNQFQQMPGLAASPFAAMFSQQFAEASAKWNDWMHLMMSAMSPSDLHSGSLGLCAHLPFLEQSIDFSAVPRMAPEFYINAYNLDRHRMQIWNKDQITAAHVRASLSFPFLYAPTEIDGEHYIEGAALDTLNFTPFITDPDTGVAPAGEVDTLVVLDILGEDRLIRKPRNLYDAWVRSIITPLVKISQTEQRLFELEHNRDPVTGAPLRQVLKVDLMAGVPQDHWPQVLDWSASNMQLLFQVGYRAGVDFCRQHGELLGADAQDAPLAA
;
A
#
# COMPACT_ATOMS: atom_id res chain seq x y z
N LEU A 1 -2.65 -12.68 8.58
CA LEU A 1 -2.18 -12.07 7.34
C LEU A 1 -1.01 -11.13 7.61
N VAL A 2 0.08 -11.27 6.85
CA VAL A 2 1.22 -10.35 6.86
C VAL A 2 1.24 -9.60 5.52
N ILE A 3 1.22 -8.26 5.56
CA ILE A 3 1.18 -7.40 4.38
C ILE A 3 2.45 -6.57 4.33
N GLY A 4 3.28 -6.81 3.33
CA GLY A 4 4.53 -6.08 3.11
C GLY A 4 4.34 -4.68 2.54
N GLY A 5 5.40 -3.87 2.61
CA GLY A 5 5.47 -2.55 2.00
C GLY A 5 5.65 -2.58 0.49
N GLY A 6 5.76 -1.39 -0.10
CA GLY A 6 6.09 -1.15 -1.51
C GLY A 6 4.96 -0.51 -2.32
N ALA A 7 5.23 0.66 -2.87
CA ALA A 7 4.34 1.39 -3.75
C ALA A 7 5.08 1.75 -5.04
N PRO A 8 4.44 1.78 -6.20
CA PRO A 8 3.03 1.61 -6.56
C PRO A 8 2.56 0.15 -6.66
N ASN A 9 3.46 -0.81 -6.68
CA ASN A 9 3.14 -2.23 -6.87
C ASN A 9 2.34 -2.86 -5.70
N SER A 10 2.09 -2.13 -4.59
CA SER A 10 1.06 -2.48 -3.60
C SER A 10 -0.35 -2.65 -4.20
N THR A 11 -0.55 -2.21 -5.44
CA THR A 11 -1.78 -2.48 -6.21
C THR A 11 -1.99 -3.99 -6.46
N LEU A 12 -0.93 -4.78 -6.52
CA LEU A 12 -1.01 -6.25 -6.51
C LEU A 12 -1.67 -6.76 -5.21
N ILE A 13 -1.26 -6.18 -4.08
CA ILE A 13 -1.84 -6.50 -2.75
C ILE A 13 -3.32 -6.11 -2.73
N ALA A 14 -3.67 -4.91 -3.24
CA ALA A 14 -5.06 -4.49 -3.33
C ALA A 14 -5.92 -5.49 -4.13
N GLY A 15 -5.40 -5.98 -5.26
CA GLY A 15 -6.05 -7.02 -6.05
C GLY A 15 -6.24 -8.32 -5.29
N ALA A 16 -5.20 -8.82 -4.62
CA ALA A 16 -5.27 -10.05 -3.83
C ALA A 16 -6.24 -9.95 -2.64
N LEU A 17 -6.22 -8.82 -1.92
CA LEU A 17 -7.19 -8.55 -0.84
C LEU A 17 -8.62 -8.50 -1.36
N ALA A 18 -8.85 -7.89 -2.53
CA ALA A 18 -10.17 -7.87 -3.16
C ALA A 18 -10.65 -9.29 -3.54
N ALA A 19 -9.73 -10.17 -3.97
CA ALA A 19 -10.03 -11.58 -4.22
C ALA A 19 -10.37 -12.32 -2.93
N PHE A 20 -9.59 -12.16 -1.86
CA PHE A 20 -9.86 -12.76 -0.56
C PHE A 20 -11.24 -12.36 -0.02
N LEU A 21 -11.60 -11.07 -0.13
CA LEU A 21 -12.93 -10.59 0.27
C LEU A 21 -14.04 -11.22 -0.60
N ALA A 22 -13.82 -11.40 -1.91
CA ALA A 22 -14.79 -12.03 -2.79
C ALA A 22 -14.98 -13.52 -2.53
N GLU A 23 -13.91 -14.22 -2.13
CA GLU A 23 -13.91 -15.63 -1.76
C GLU A 23 -14.34 -15.87 -0.28
N GLY A 24 -14.71 -14.82 0.45
CA GLY A 24 -15.16 -14.90 1.84
C GLY A 24 -14.07 -15.27 2.86
N VAL A 25 -12.79 -15.05 2.50
CA VAL A 25 -11.68 -15.31 3.43
C VAL A 25 -11.64 -14.24 4.51
N GLU A 26 -11.65 -14.65 5.76
CA GLU A 26 -11.52 -13.81 6.93
C GLU A 26 -10.17 -14.05 7.61
N PHE A 27 -9.58 -13.01 8.16
CA PHE A 27 -8.32 -13.07 8.91
C PHE A 27 -8.53 -12.59 10.33
N ASP A 28 -8.09 -13.40 11.31
CA ASP A 28 -8.16 -13.02 12.74
C ASP A 28 -7.16 -11.92 13.07
N VAL A 29 -6.01 -11.95 12.40
CA VAL A 29 -4.90 -11.00 12.64
C VAL A 29 -4.34 -10.49 11.32
N ILE A 30 -4.15 -9.19 11.23
CA ILE A 30 -3.49 -8.52 10.11
C ILE A 30 -2.29 -7.73 10.66
N SER A 31 -1.12 -8.00 10.13
CA SER A 31 0.09 -7.23 10.40
C SER A 31 0.60 -6.60 9.12
N ALA A 32 0.81 -5.29 9.12
CA ALA A 32 1.12 -4.55 7.90
C ALA A 32 2.31 -3.59 8.09
N SER A 33 3.06 -3.37 7.02
CA SER A 33 4.21 -2.47 6.96
C SER A 33 4.13 -1.55 5.74
N GLY A 34 4.56 -0.30 5.86
CA GLY A 34 4.61 0.67 4.78
C GLY A 34 3.29 0.81 4.01
N ALA A 35 3.32 0.78 2.68
CA ALA A 35 2.13 0.88 1.84
C ALA A 35 1.10 -0.24 2.09
N GLY A 36 1.54 -1.39 2.62
CA GLY A 36 0.65 -2.47 3.06
C GLY A 36 -0.32 -2.05 4.16
N VAL A 37 0.07 -1.10 5.01
CA VAL A 37 -0.80 -0.49 6.03
C VAL A 37 -2.04 0.14 5.39
N LEU A 38 -1.83 0.92 4.33
CA LEU A 38 -2.94 1.54 3.61
C LEU A 38 -3.84 0.49 2.95
N MET A 39 -3.26 -0.53 2.32
CA MET A 39 -4.04 -1.60 1.68
C MET A 39 -4.87 -2.39 2.70
N GLY A 40 -4.28 -2.74 3.84
CA GLY A 40 -4.99 -3.42 4.93
C GLY A 40 -6.13 -2.59 5.51
N LEU A 41 -5.93 -1.29 5.72
CA LEU A 41 -6.97 -0.38 6.23
C LEU A 41 -8.09 -0.14 5.21
N LEU A 42 -7.78 -0.05 3.90
CA LEU A 42 -8.80 0.02 2.85
C LEU A 42 -9.66 -1.26 2.78
N ALA A 43 -9.07 -2.40 3.13
CA ALA A 43 -9.78 -3.68 3.18
C ALA A 43 -10.65 -3.86 4.44
N THR A 44 -10.39 -3.11 5.53
CA THR A 44 -11.02 -3.37 6.84
C THR A 44 -11.80 -2.19 7.43
N ALA A 45 -11.37 -0.97 7.15
CA ALA A 45 -11.97 0.26 7.68
C ALA A 45 -12.05 1.38 6.63
N PRO A 46 -12.58 1.14 5.42
CA PRO A 46 -12.74 2.20 4.43
C PRO A 46 -13.82 3.19 4.86
N ARG A 47 -13.63 4.46 4.50
CA ARG A 47 -14.63 5.50 4.68
C ARG A 47 -15.53 5.58 3.45
N ASP A 48 -16.85 5.63 3.67
CA ASP A 48 -17.88 5.90 2.65
C ASP A 48 -17.86 4.96 1.40
N ALA A 49 -17.21 3.80 1.51
CA ALA A 49 -17.12 2.80 0.45
C ALA A 49 -17.15 1.37 1.01
N SER A 50 -17.49 0.39 0.18
CA SER A 50 -17.23 -1.01 0.55
C SER A 50 -15.73 -1.31 0.46
N PRO A 51 -15.20 -2.30 1.20
CA PRO A 51 -13.80 -2.72 1.11
C PRO A 51 -13.35 -3.00 -0.33
N GLN A 52 -14.14 -3.73 -1.14
CA GLN A 52 -13.83 -3.97 -2.54
C GLN A 52 -13.74 -2.68 -3.34
N ALA A 53 -14.71 -1.76 -3.17
CA ALA A 53 -14.71 -0.48 -3.89
C ALA A 53 -13.50 0.38 -3.51
N ALA A 54 -13.13 0.43 -2.23
CA ALA A 54 -11.96 1.18 -1.75
C ALA A 54 -10.65 0.63 -2.34
N LEU A 55 -10.49 -0.70 -2.39
CA LEU A 55 -9.33 -1.34 -3.01
C LEU A 55 -9.29 -1.12 -4.53
N MET A 56 -10.44 -1.14 -5.23
CA MET A 56 -10.51 -0.81 -6.65
C MET A 56 -10.16 0.65 -6.93
N GLN A 57 -10.63 1.59 -6.10
CA GLN A 57 -10.29 3.01 -6.22
C GLN A 57 -8.78 3.26 -6.11
N TRP A 58 -8.04 2.43 -5.37
CA TRP A 58 -6.59 2.52 -5.33
C TRP A 58 -5.95 2.32 -6.71
N ALA A 59 -6.47 1.43 -7.55
CA ALA A 59 -5.98 1.25 -8.92
C ALA A 59 -6.21 2.49 -9.82
N GLU A 60 -7.18 3.35 -9.47
CA GLU A 60 -7.49 4.59 -10.20
C GLU A 60 -6.59 5.77 -9.83
N VAL A 61 -5.74 5.63 -8.82
CA VAL A 61 -4.76 6.66 -8.43
C VAL A 61 -3.69 6.86 -9.51
N GLY A 62 -3.55 5.91 -10.45
CA GLY A 62 -2.64 6.00 -11.58
C GLY A 62 -2.81 7.29 -12.41
N VAL A 63 -1.75 7.71 -13.05
CA VAL A 63 -1.71 8.87 -13.96
C VAL A 63 -1.88 8.39 -15.40
N ALA A 64 -2.67 9.10 -16.21
CA ALA A 64 -2.88 8.78 -17.63
C ALA A 64 -1.53 8.57 -18.34
N ASP A 65 -1.38 7.46 -19.06
CA ASP A 65 -0.11 6.98 -19.61
C ASP A 65 0.63 8.02 -20.44
N SER A 66 -0.12 8.80 -21.26
CA SER A 66 0.46 9.84 -22.09
C SER A 66 1.08 10.98 -21.27
N ILE A 67 0.50 11.31 -20.11
CA ILE A 67 0.99 12.35 -19.19
C ILE A 67 2.15 11.77 -18.37
N TYR A 68 2.00 10.56 -17.84
CA TYR A 68 3.04 9.89 -17.07
C TYR A 68 4.34 9.68 -17.90
N LYS A 69 4.20 9.37 -19.18
CA LYS A 69 5.36 9.25 -20.09
C LYS A 69 6.17 10.53 -20.21
N LEU A 70 5.52 11.69 -20.15
CA LEU A 70 6.19 13.00 -20.21
C LEU A 70 6.69 13.44 -18.83
N PHE A 71 5.92 13.16 -17.78
CA PHE A 71 6.19 13.53 -16.40
C PHE A 71 6.02 12.31 -15.49
N PRO A 72 7.07 11.47 -15.30
CA PRO A 72 6.99 10.20 -14.59
C PRO A 72 6.92 10.39 -13.07
N VAL A 73 6.00 11.21 -12.60
CA VAL A 73 5.72 11.48 -11.19
C VAL A 73 4.22 11.40 -10.97
N ASN A 74 3.79 10.75 -9.90
CA ASN A 74 2.39 10.76 -9.50
C ASN A 74 2.08 11.98 -8.64
N TYR A 75 1.73 13.09 -9.26
CA TYR A 75 1.37 14.36 -8.60
C TYR A 75 0.01 14.31 -7.87
N LYS A 76 -0.74 13.22 -7.97
CA LYS A 76 -1.93 12.96 -7.15
C LYS A 76 -1.54 12.52 -5.74
N VAL A 77 -0.45 11.76 -5.63
CA VAL A 77 0.08 11.19 -4.39
C VAL A 77 1.23 12.05 -3.85
N PHE A 78 2.21 12.38 -4.70
CA PHE A 78 3.40 13.16 -4.32
C PHE A 78 3.14 14.64 -4.50
N LYS A 79 2.69 15.30 -3.45
CA LYS A 79 2.32 16.72 -3.46
C LYS A 79 3.45 17.57 -2.89
N LYS A 80 3.64 18.79 -3.43
CA LYS A 80 4.60 19.74 -2.87
C LYS A 80 4.29 20.01 -1.40
N PRO A 81 5.34 20.08 -0.53
CA PRO A 81 5.18 20.32 0.89
C PRO A 81 4.88 21.78 1.21
N GLY A 82 4.35 22.03 2.39
CA GLY A 82 4.20 23.34 3.00
C GLY A 82 2.79 23.89 3.01
N ALA A 83 2.54 24.76 3.98
CA ALA A 83 1.22 25.36 4.21
C ALA A 83 0.71 26.20 3.05
N GLN A 84 1.61 26.89 2.32
CA GLN A 84 1.24 27.68 1.15
C GLN A 84 0.79 26.78 0.00
N ALA A 85 1.48 25.65 -0.22
CA ALA A 85 1.08 24.66 -1.23
C ALA A 85 -0.28 24.05 -0.90
N GLU A 86 -0.52 23.74 0.37
CA GLU A 86 -1.78 23.19 0.86
C GLU A 86 -2.93 24.20 0.64
N SER A 87 -2.76 25.43 1.12
CA SER A 87 -3.75 26.51 0.92
C SER A 87 -4.06 26.77 -0.56
N TYR A 88 -3.03 26.74 -1.42
CA TYR A 88 -3.21 26.90 -2.87
C TYR A 88 -4.05 25.75 -3.45
N ARG A 89 -3.72 24.50 -3.10
CA ARG A 89 -4.50 23.31 -3.57
C ARG A 89 -5.95 23.38 -3.14
N ASP A 90 -6.20 23.73 -1.87
CA ASP A 90 -7.56 23.84 -1.32
C ASP A 90 -8.36 24.93 -2.02
N ALA A 91 -7.75 26.10 -2.26
CA ALA A 91 -8.38 27.19 -2.99
C ALA A 91 -8.75 26.76 -4.43
N MET A 92 -7.84 26.09 -5.12
CA MET A 92 -8.08 25.60 -6.48
C MET A 92 -9.16 24.52 -6.52
N LEU A 93 -9.15 23.54 -5.59
CA LEU A 93 -10.17 22.51 -5.52
C LEU A 93 -11.55 23.10 -5.23
N ASN A 94 -11.64 24.06 -4.30
CA ASN A 94 -12.89 24.77 -4.00
C ASN A 94 -13.42 25.53 -5.21
N GLN A 95 -12.55 26.18 -5.98
CA GLN A 95 -12.92 26.90 -7.19
C GLN A 95 -13.46 25.94 -8.28
N PHE A 96 -12.88 24.75 -8.41
CA PHE A 96 -13.35 23.71 -9.36
C PHE A 96 -14.71 23.14 -8.94
N GLN A 97 -14.92 22.88 -7.65
CA GLN A 97 -16.20 22.36 -7.14
C GLN A 97 -17.33 23.35 -7.33
N GLN A 98 -17.03 24.64 -7.38
CA GLN A 98 -18.01 25.73 -7.61
C GLN A 98 -18.32 26.00 -9.09
N MET A 99 -17.61 25.34 -10.05
CA MET A 99 -17.92 25.49 -11.48
C MET A 99 -19.15 24.65 -11.87
N PRO A 100 -20.31 25.28 -12.14
CA PRO A 100 -21.51 24.54 -12.54
C PRO A 100 -21.29 23.94 -13.94
N GLY A 101 -21.46 22.66 -14.10
CA GLY A 101 -21.68 22.04 -15.40
C GLY A 101 -20.65 21.05 -15.94
N LEU A 102 -19.51 20.81 -15.29
CA LEU A 102 -18.54 19.80 -15.76
C LEU A 102 -18.96 18.35 -15.45
N ALA A 103 -19.73 18.13 -14.40
CA ALA A 103 -20.15 16.78 -13.96
C ALA A 103 -21.58 16.36 -14.43
N ALA A 104 -22.40 17.23 -14.97
CA ALA A 104 -23.82 16.99 -15.22
C ALA A 104 -24.27 17.34 -16.65
N SER A 105 -23.50 17.02 -17.68
CA SER A 105 -23.99 17.15 -19.05
C SER A 105 -24.74 15.89 -19.49
N PRO A 106 -26.00 16.00 -19.98
CA PRO A 106 -26.72 14.88 -20.59
C PRO A 106 -25.99 14.27 -21.80
N PHE A 107 -25.07 15.01 -22.40
CA PHE A 107 -24.19 14.53 -23.48
C PHE A 107 -23.11 13.53 -22.98
N ALA A 108 -22.77 13.50 -21.72
CA ALA A 108 -21.78 12.58 -21.16
C ALA A 108 -22.22 11.11 -21.23
N ALA A 109 -23.53 10.85 -21.15
CA ALA A 109 -24.09 9.50 -21.24
C ALA A 109 -24.04 8.91 -22.66
N MET A 110 -23.92 9.73 -23.70
CA MET A 110 -23.93 9.29 -25.11
C MET A 110 -22.55 8.86 -25.63
N PHE A 111 -21.44 9.21 -24.97
CA PHE A 111 -20.06 8.91 -25.40
C PHE A 111 -19.26 8.29 -24.25
N SER A 112 -19.79 7.25 -23.59
CA SER A 112 -19.35 6.81 -22.27
C SER A 112 -17.85 6.47 -22.14
N GLN A 113 -17.23 5.79 -23.11
CA GLN A 113 -15.83 5.37 -22.98
C GLN A 113 -14.83 6.46 -23.40
N GLN A 114 -15.05 7.11 -24.55
CA GLN A 114 -14.18 8.21 -25.00
C GLN A 114 -14.27 9.44 -24.09
N PHE A 115 -15.44 9.69 -23.49
CA PHE A 115 -15.63 10.78 -22.54
C PHE A 115 -14.95 10.45 -21.19
N ALA A 116 -15.00 9.20 -20.72
CA ALA A 116 -14.31 8.77 -19.51
C ALA A 116 -12.79 8.92 -19.64
N GLU A 117 -12.20 8.51 -20.77
CA GLU A 117 -10.77 8.70 -21.05
C GLU A 117 -10.40 10.19 -21.19
N ALA A 118 -11.21 10.99 -21.84
CA ALA A 118 -10.99 12.43 -21.98
C ALA A 118 -11.11 13.14 -20.63
N SER A 119 -12.08 12.73 -19.79
CA SER A 119 -12.25 13.30 -18.46
C SER A 119 -11.11 12.89 -17.50
N ALA A 120 -10.62 11.66 -17.58
CA ALA A 120 -9.46 11.21 -16.81
C ALA A 120 -8.19 11.99 -17.20
N LYS A 121 -7.92 12.15 -18.50
CA LYS A 121 -6.81 12.98 -19.00
C LYS A 121 -6.93 14.44 -18.55
N TRP A 122 -8.15 15.00 -18.60
CA TRP A 122 -8.40 16.36 -18.13
C TRP A 122 -8.16 16.49 -16.65
N ASN A 123 -8.63 15.56 -15.85
CA ASN A 123 -8.39 15.53 -14.41
C ASN A 123 -6.90 15.44 -14.10
N ASP A 124 -6.16 14.59 -14.79
CA ASP A 124 -4.71 14.47 -14.64
C ASP A 124 -3.97 15.75 -15.04
N TRP A 125 -4.37 16.40 -16.14
CA TRP A 125 -3.85 17.71 -16.51
C TRP A 125 -4.09 18.77 -15.44
N MET A 126 -5.26 18.77 -14.83
CA MET A 126 -5.57 19.70 -13.76
C MET A 126 -4.72 19.46 -12.52
N HIS A 127 -4.53 18.19 -12.13
CA HIS A 127 -3.63 17.84 -11.03
C HIS A 127 -2.18 18.24 -11.32
N LEU A 128 -1.70 18.01 -12.55
CA LEU A 128 -0.37 18.42 -12.98
C LEU A 128 -0.20 19.96 -12.91
N MET A 129 -1.14 20.70 -13.49
CA MET A 129 -1.11 22.17 -13.47
C MET A 129 -1.17 22.73 -12.06
N MET A 130 -2.08 22.21 -11.23
CA MET A 130 -2.20 22.57 -9.81
C MET A 130 -0.89 22.29 -9.05
N SER A 131 -0.29 21.12 -9.28
CA SER A 131 1.00 20.77 -8.69
C SER A 131 2.14 21.68 -9.19
N ALA A 132 2.17 21.96 -10.50
CA ALA A 132 3.20 22.81 -11.10
C ALA A 132 3.14 24.27 -10.59
N MET A 133 1.93 24.79 -10.44
CA MET A 133 1.70 26.18 -10.01
C MET A 133 1.73 26.37 -8.49
N SER A 134 1.57 25.30 -7.71
CA SER A 134 1.64 25.39 -6.25
C SER A 134 3.00 25.92 -5.80
N PRO A 135 3.07 26.86 -4.86
CA PRO A 135 4.33 27.24 -4.24
C PRO A 135 4.96 26.03 -3.55
N SER A 136 6.26 26.08 -3.32
CA SER A 136 6.98 25.00 -2.66
C SER A 136 7.80 25.54 -1.52
N ASP A 137 7.70 24.94 -0.34
CA ASP A 137 8.56 25.25 0.80
C ASP A 137 9.86 24.42 0.77
N LEU A 138 10.12 23.71 -0.35
CA LEU A 138 11.32 22.91 -0.52
C LEU A 138 12.56 23.79 -0.60
N HIS A 139 13.49 23.58 0.32
CA HIS A 139 14.78 24.24 0.40
C HIS A 139 15.83 23.29 1.00
N SER A 140 17.07 23.71 1.13
CA SER A 140 18.17 22.86 1.62
C SER A 140 17.98 22.32 3.05
N GLY A 141 17.14 22.95 3.86
CA GLY A 141 16.77 22.48 5.21
C GLY A 141 15.48 21.67 5.26
N SER A 142 14.86 21.35 4.12
CA SER A 142 13.63 20.53 4.09
C SER A 142 13.96 19.09 4.46
N LEU A 143 13.07 18.45 5.25
CA LEU A 143 13.24 17.08 5.72
C LEU A 143 12.61 16.03 4.80
N GLY A 144 11.84 16.46 3.79
CA GLY A 144 11.22 15.59 2.80
C GLY A 144 10.81 16.35 1.55
N LEU A 145 10.66 15.64 0.43
CA LEU A 145 10.29 16.18 -0.87
C LEU A 145 8.79 16.45 -1.03
N CYS A 146 7.96 15.74 -0.27
CA CYS A 146 6.52 15.75 -0.43
C CYS A 146 5.79 16.02 0.88
N ALA A 147 4.60 16.61 0.76
CA ALA A 147 3.64 16.63 1.85
C ALA A 147 3.06 15.23 2.06
N HIS A 148 2.77 14.87 3.31
CA HIS A 148 2.06 13.64 3.62
C HIS A 148 0.70 13.58 2.94
N LEU A 149 0.24 12.35 2.69
CA LEU A 149 -1.01 12.04 2.00
C LEU A 149 -2.22 12.67 2.74
N PRO A 150 -2.81 13.74 2.20
CA PRO A 150 -3.95 14.38 2.84
C PRO A 150 -5.24 13.57 2.72
N PHE A 151 -5.27 12.55 1.86
CA PHE A 151 -6.46 11.73 1.62
C PHE A 151 -6.64 10.58 2.62
N LEU A 152 -5.73 10.37 3.58
CA LEU A 152 -5.87 9.29 4.56
C LEU A 152 -7.19 9.37 5.32
N GLU A 153 -7.51 10.54 5.85
CA GLU A 153 -8.75 10.76 6.58
C GLU A 153 -10.00 10.78 5.69
N GLN A 154 -9.81 10.94 4.38
CA GLN A 154 -10.90 10.85 3.41
C GLN A 154 -11.19 9.40 3.00
N SER A 155 -10.17 8.54 3.04
CA SER A 155 -10.25 7.15 2.57
C SER A 155 -10.48 6.14 3.71
N ILE A 156 -10.04 6.47 4.94
CA ILE A 156 -10.06 5.57 6.09
C ILE A 156 -10.93 6.15 7.19
N ASP A 157 -11.84 5.34 7.72
CA ASP A 157 -12.60 5.67 8.92
C ASP A 157 -11.81 5.27 10.18
N PHE A 158 -11.00 6.19 10.69
CA PHE A 158 -10.22 5.98 11.91
C PHE A 158 -11.09 5.72 13.16
N SER A 159 -12.36 6.08 13.14
CA SER A 159 -13.28 5.75 14.25
C SER A 159 -13.72 4.28 14.23
N ALA A 160 -13.65 3.63 13.08
CA ALA A 160 -13.95 2.21 12.92
C ALA A 160 -12.75 1.30 13.25
N VAL A 161 -11.52 1.80 13.15
CA VAL A 161 -10.29 1.00 13.33
C VAL A 161 -10.26 0.22 14.65
N PRO A 162 -10.56 0.79 15.83
CA PRO A 162 -10.59 0.01 17.07
C PRO A 162 -11.68 -1.08 17.13
N ARG A 163 -12.69 -1.00 16.26
CA ARG A 163 -13.83 -1.91 16.21
C ARG A 163 -13.76 -2.94 15.08
N MET A 164 -12.66 -2.97 14.32
CA MET A 164 -12.45 -3.97 13.27
C MET A 164 -12.51 -5.38 13.86
N ALA A 165 -13.04 -6.33 13.09
CA ALA A 165 -13.07 -7.73 13.50
C ALA A 165 -11.65 -8.28 13.72
N PRO A 166 -10.69 -8.15 12.77
CA PRO A 166 -9.33 -8.62 12.99
C PRO A 166 -8.56 -7.74 14.00
N GLU A 167 -7.62 -8.36 14.70
CA GLU A 167 -6.53 -7.64 15.31
C GLU A 167 -5.66 -7.03 14.21
N PHE A 168 -5.25 -5.77 14.37
CA PHE A 168 -4.49 -5.08 13.34
C PHE A 168 -3.24 -4.43 13.93
N TYR A 169 -2.10 -4.70 13.31
CA TYR A 169 -0.80 -4.20 13.74
C TYR A 169 -0.11 -3.45 12.62
N ILE A 170 0.50 -2.31 12.94
CA ILE A 170 1.35 -1.53 12.03
C ILE A 170 2.68 -1.25 12.68
N ASN A 171 3.72 -1.01 11.86
CA ASN A 171 5.04 -0.68 12.36
C ASN A 171 5.55 0.67 11.82
N ALA A 172 6.43 1.29 12.57
CA ALA A 172 7.30 2.39 12.15
C ALA A 172 8.62 2.32 12.93
N TYR A 173 9.67 2.95 12.41
CA TYR A 173 10.94 3.01 13.11
C TYR A 173 11.06 4.32 13.90
N ASN A 174 11.27 4.21 15.20
CA ASN A 174 11.48 5.33 16.10
C ASN A 174 12.94 5.79 16.02
N LEU A 175 13.16 7.00 15.51
CA LEU A 175 14.51 7.57 15.34
C LEU A 175 15.18 7.96 16.65
N ASP A 176 14.39 8.35 17.65
CA ASP A 176 14.92 8.82 18.93
C ASP A 176 15.31 7.64 19.84
N ARG A 177 14.56 6.54 19.75
CA ARG A 177 14.82 5.31 20.55
C ARG A 177 15.61 4.24 19.79
N HIS A 178 15.87 4.45 18.50
CA HIS A 178 16.58 3.51 17.62
C HIS A 178 15.99 2.09 17.62
N ARG A 179 14.66 1.97 17.53
CA ARG A 179 13.96 0.68 17.51
C ARG A 179 12.70 0.72 16.68
N MET A 180 12.26 -0.47 16.24
CA MET A 180 10.92 -0.64 15.69
C MET A 180 9.87 -0.38 16.77
N GLN A 181 8.84 0.37 16.42
CA GLN A 181 7.64 0.58 17.21
C GLN A 181 6.48 -0.08 16.50
N ILE A 182 5.65 -0.80 17.27
CA ILE A 182 4.46 -1.46 16.77
C ILE A 182 3.26 -0.90 17.51
N TRP A 183 2.18 -0.64 16.77
CA TRP A 183 0.90 -0.23 17.32
C TRP A 183 -0.19 -1.22 16.92
N ASN A 184 -1.05 -1.56 17.85
CA ASN A 184 -2.25 -2.35 17.59
C ASN A 184 -3.43 -1.46 17.21
N LYS A 185 -4.55 -2.07 16.80
CA LYS A 185 -5.75 -1.36 16.33
C LYS A 185 -6.28 -0.30 17.29
N ASP A 186 -6.17 -0.51 18.61
CA ASP A 186 -6.66 0.42 19.62
C ASP A 186 -5.84 1.71 19.71
N GLN A 187 -4.59 1.67 19.25
CA GLN A 187 -3.65 2.78 19.27
C GLN A 187 -3.61 3.54 17.94
N ILE A 188 -4.05 2.91 16.84
CA ILE A 188 -3.87 3.43 15.49
C ILE A 188 -4.70 4.68 15.25
N THR A 189 -4.03 5.76 14.89
CA THR A 189 -4.61 7.04 14.44
C THR A 189 -4.02 7.41 13.07
N ALA A 190 -4.53 8.48 12.47
CA ALA A 190 -3.97 9.02 11.23
C ALA A 190 -2.48 9.39 11.37
N ALA A 191 -2.03 9.84 12.55
CA ALA A 191 -0.62 10.14 12.82
C ALA A 191 0.25 8.86 12.76
N HIS A 192 -0.21 7.77 13.36
CA HIS A 192 0.49 6.48 13.33
C HIS A 192 0.59 5.92 11.90
N VAL A 193 -0.48 6.04 11.10
CA VAL A 193 -0.45 5.65 9.68
C VAL A 193 0.51 6.53 8.88
N ARG A 194 0.54 7.86 9.12
CA ARG A 194 1.56 8.74 8.51
C ARG A 194 2.97 8.32 8.89
N ALA A 195 3.23 8.01 10.16
CA ALA A 195 4.52 7.50 10.61
C ALA A 195 4.93 6.23 9.84
N SER A 196 3.99 5.27 9.69
CA SER A 196 4.20 4.04 8.93
C SER A 196 4.43 4.24 7.42
N LEU A 197 4.08 5.42 6.89
CA LEU A 197 4.24 5.81 5.49
C LEU A 197 5.31 6.90 5.27
N SER A 198 6.02 7.32 6.32
CA SER A 198 7.06 8.36 6.25
C SER A 198 8.36 7.84 5.65
N PHE A 199 8.31 7.41 4.36
CA PHE A 199 9.50 6.92 3.68
C PHE A 199 10.58 8.01 3.62
N PRO A 200 11.81 7.73 4.12
CA PRO A 200 12.90 8.70 4.14
C PRO A 200 13.14 9.35 2.79
N PHE A 201 13.46 10.63 2.76
CA PHE A 201 13.63 11.46 1.58
C PHE A 201 12.31 11.90 0.92
N LEU A 202 11.31 11.03 0.80
CA LEU A 202 10.00 11.42 0.24
C LEU A 202 9.21 12.27 1.22
N TYR A 203 9.13 11.83 2.46
CA TYR A 203 8.37 12.53 3.52
C TYR A 203 9.29 12.90 4.69
N ALA A 204 8.95 14.00 5.36
CA ALA A 204 9.58 14.30 6.63
C ALA A 204 9.20 13.21 7.66
N PRO A 205 10.08 12.95 8.64
CA PRO A 205 9.71 12.11 9.78
C PRO A 205 8.43 12.63 10.44
N THR A 206 7.52 11.74 10.81
CA THR A 206 6.32 12.12 11.55
C THR A 206 6.64 12.20 13.04
N GLU A 207 6.24 13.32 13.68
CA GLU A 207 6.36 13.49 15.13
C GLU A 207 5.07 13.00 15.83
N ILE A 208 5.23 12.13 16.84
CA ILE A 208 4.16 11.66 17.71
C ILE A 208 4.69 11.73 19.15
N ASP A 209 4.03 12.49 20.02
CA ASP A 209 4.38 12.66 21.43
C ASP A 209 5.83 13.09 21.67
N GLY A 210 6.39 13.92 20.78
CA GLY A 210 7.75 14.43 20.83
C GLY A 210 8.83 13.47 20.34
N GLU A 211 8.46 12.33 19.76
CA GLU A 211 9.37 11.35 19.14
C GLU A 211 9.16 11.32 17.62
N HIS A 212 10.23 11.07 16.87
CA HIS A 212 10.25 11.11 15.42
C HIS A 212 10.26 9.69 14.82
N TYR A 213 9.41 9.48 13.83
CA TYR A 213 9.21 8.18 13.19
C TYR A 213 9.39 8.26 11.67
N ILE A 214 9.99 7.22 11.12
CA ILE A 214 10.03 6.96 9.68
C ILE A 214 9.33 5.64 9.35
N GLU A 215 9.04 5.44 8.07
CA GLU A 215 8.39 4.22 7.58
C GLU A 215 9.09 2.95 8.06
N GLY A 216 8.33 2.06 8.67
CA GLY A 216 8.84 0.78 9.15
C GLY A 216 9.39 -0.08 8.02
N ALA A 217 8.71 -0.13 6.87
CA ALA A 217 9.12 -0.92 5.72
C ALA A 217 10.48 -0.53 5.12
N ALA A 218 11.05 0.63 5.48
CA ALA A 218 12.41 0.98 5.09
C ALA A 218 13.48 0.11 5.79
N LEU A 219 13.13 -0.55 6.90
CA LEU A 219 14.02 -1.33 7.75
C LEU A 219 13.47 -2.74 8.07
N ASP A 220 12.13 -2.88 8.08
CA ASP A 220 11.38 -4.12 8.37
C ASP A 220 10.17 -4.16 7.43
N THR A 221 10.35 -4.84 6.28
CA THR A 221 9.37 -4.84 5.19
C THR A 221 8.17 -5.74 5.45
N LEU A 222 8.34 -6.75 6.31
CA LEU A 222 7.34 -7.76 6.68
C LEU A 222 7.19 -7.82 8.20
N ASN A 223 6.31 -7.02 8.75
CA ASN A 223 6.10 -6.92 10.19
C ASN A 223 5.68 -8.26 10.83
N PHE A 224 6.64 -9.17 11.05
CA PHE A 224 6.41 -10.45 11.75
C PHE A 224 6.39 -10.30 13.26
N THR A 225 6.78 -9.17 13.83
CA THR A 225 6.92 -8.98 15.28
C THR A 225 5.67 -9.34 16.08
N PRO A 226 4.41 -9.08 15.63
CA PRO A 226 3.23 -9.50 16.38
C PRO A 226 3.11 -11.02 16.57
N PHE A 227 3.79 -11.81 15.75
CA PHE A 227 3.77 -13.28 15.78
C PHE A 227 4.99 -13.88 16.49
N ILE A 228 5.91 -13.05 16.98
CA ILE A 228 7.10 -13.48 17.71
C ILE A 228 6.74 -13.54 19.21
N THR A 229 7.06 -14.67 19.82
CA THR A 229 6.89 -14.84 21.27
C THR A 229 7.83 -13.89 22.03
N ASP A 230 7.24 -13.05 22.86
CA ASP A 230 7.99 -12.16 23.74
C ASP A 230 8.70 -12.99 24.81
N PRO A 231 10.03 -12.88 24.97
CA PRO A 231 10.79 -13.68 25.93
C PRO A 231 10.41 -13.40 27.39
N ASP A 232 9.90 -12.22 27.70
CA ASP A 232 9.55 -11.82 29.06
C ASP A 232 8.16 -12.32 29.46
N THR A 233 7.20 -12.31 28.53
CA THR A 233 5.82 -12.71 28.78
C THR A 233 5.51 -14.16 28.35
N GLY A 234 6.33 -14.73 27.47
CA GLY A 234 6.12 -16.07 26.91
C GLY A 234 4.98 -16.15 25.89
N VAL A 235 4.41 -15.01 25.48
CA VAL A 235 3.24 -14.94 24.57
C VAL A 235 3.54 -14.02 23.40
N ALA A 236 3.06 -14.38 22.20
CA ALA A 236 3.10 -13.48 21.05
C ALA A 236 1.98 -12.42 21.17
N PRO A 237 2.23 -11.14 20.80
CA PRO A 237 1.20 -10.09 20.83
C PRO A 237 -0.10 -10.44 20.10
N ALA A 238 0.02 -11.16 18.98
CA ALA A 238 -1.11 -11.61 18.16
C ALA A 238 -1.82 -12.88 18.71
N GLY A 239 -1.32 -13.46 19.82
CA GLY A 239 -1.83 -14.72 20.34
C GLY A 239 -1.42 -15.95 19.52
N GLU A 240 -2.19 -17.04 19.66
CA GLU A 240 -1.96 -18.27 18.90
C GLU A 240 -2.55 -18.13 17.49
N VAL A 241 -1.71 -18.42 16.49
CA VAL A 241 -2.07 -18.40 15.06
C VAL A 241 -1.45 -19.62 14.40
N ASP A 242 -2.24 -20.42 13.68
CA ASP A 242 -1.79 -21.65 13.03
C ASP A 242 -1.21 -21.43 11.64
N THR A 243 -1.77 -20.47 10.90
CA THR A 243 -1.41 -20.22 9.50
C THR A 243 -1.15 -18.72 9.28
N LEU A 244 -0.04 -18.41 8.64
CA LEU A 244 0.31 -17.07 8.19
C LEU A 244 0.25 -17.00 6.66
N VAL A 245 -0.57 -16.13 6.12
CA VAL A 245 -0.59 -15.77 4.71
C VAL A 245 0.27 -14.53 4.52
N VAL A 246 1.23 -14.57 3.60
CA VAL A 246 2.17 -13.46 3.35
C VAL A 246 1.92 -12.85 1.96
N LEU A 247 1.59 -11.57 1.94
CA LEU A 247 1.52 -10.72 0.76
C LEU A 247 2.80 -9.87 0.66
N ASP A 248 3.79 -10.37 -0.02
CA ASP A 248 5.09 -9.72 -0.18
C ASP A 248 5.37 -9.45 -1.66
N ILE A 249 5.52 -8.17 -2.00
CA ILE A 249 5.86 -7.69 -3.35
C ILE A 249 7.32 -7.27 -3.49
N LEU A 250 8.03 -7.04 -2.40
CA LEU A 250 9.42 -6.63 -2.42
C LEU A 250 10.38 -7.82 -2.47
N GLY A 251 10.01 -8.98 -1.95
CA GLY A 251 10.87 -10.16 -1.92
C GLY A 251 11.15 -10.83 -3.27
N GLU A 252 10.86 -10.17 -4.39
CA GLU A 252 11.00 -10.72 -5.74
C GLU A 252 12.32 -10.31 -6.40
N ASP A 253 13.21 -11.28 -6.68
CA ASP A 253 14.54 -11.05 -7.26
C ASP A 253 14.49 -10.33 -8.62
N ARG A 254 13.42 -10.49 -9.42
CA ARG A 254 13.25 -9.80 -10.70
C ARG A 254 13.13 -8.28 -10.59
N LEU A 255 12.86 -7.75 -9.39
CA LEU A 255 12.98 -6.33 -9.13
C LEU A 255 14.43 -5.82 -9.15
N ILE A 256 15.41 -6.69 -8.95
CA ILE A 256 16.84 -6.37 -9.03
C ILE A 256 17.27 -6.51 -10.50
N ARG A 257 17.31 -5.40 -11.22
CA ARG A 257 17.62 -5.37 -12.65
C ARG A 257 18.42 -4.12 -13.05
N LYS A 258 18.98 -4.16 -14.27
CA LYS A 258 19.68 -3.01 -14.85
C LYS A 258 18.76 -1.80 -14.98
N PRO A 259 19.15 -0.60 -14.49
CA PRO A 259 18.38 0.61 -14.64
C PRO A 259 18.23 1.03 -16.11
N ARG A 260 17.07 1.61 -16.46
CA ARG A 260 16.77 2.16 -17.79
C ARG A 260 17.37 3.54 -18.01
N ASN A 261 17.38 4.38 -16.94
CA ASN A 261 17.86 5.75 -16.94
C ASN A 261 18.23 6.18 -15.51
N LEU A 262 18.64 7.44 -15.30
CA LEU A 262 19.09 7.94 -14.01
C LEU A 262 17.98 7.91 -12.94
N TYR A 263 16.73 8.22 -13.30
CA TYR A 263 15.59 8.14 -12.39
C TYR A 263 15.35 6.69 -11.94
N ASP A 264 15.32 5.77 -12.89
CA ASP A 264 15.18 4.33 -12.58
C ASP A 264 16.37 3.82 -11.75
N ALA A 265 17.59 4.34 -11.97
CA ALA A 265 18.77 4.01 -11.15
C ALA A 265 18.59 4.44 -9.69
N TRP A 266 18.04 5.66 -9.48
CA TRP A 266 17.72 6.14 -8.14
C TRP A 266 16.65 5.27 -7.47
N VAL A 267 15.55 4.94 -8.15
CA VAL A 267 14.53 4.02 -7.64
C VAL A 267 15.14 2.65 -7.31
N ARG A 268 16.02 2.11 -8.18
CA ARG A 268 16.69 0.82 -7.92
C ARG A 268 17.65 0.85 -6.74
N SER A 269 18.27 1.98 -6.46
CA SER A 269 19.13 2.11 -5.26
C SER A 269 18.35 1.94 -3.96
N ILE A 270 17.06 2.20 -3.97
CA ILE A 270 16.13 1.98 -2.85
C ILE A 270 15.61 0.53 -2.88
N ILE A 271 15.08 0.08 -4.01
CA ILE A 271 14.39 -1.21 -4.12
C ILE A 271 15.36 -2.39 -3.92
N THR A 272 16.58 -2.31 -4.44
CA THR A 272 17.54 -3.42 -4.36
C THR A 272 17.83 -3.88 -2.92
N PRO A 273 18.17 -3.00 -1.96
CA PRO A 273 18.33 -3.42 -0.56
C PRO A 273 17.03 -3.93 0.04
N LEU A 274 15.87 -3.30 -0.25
CA LEU A 274 14.58 -3.73 0.29
C LEU A 274 14.20 -5.14 -0.13
N VAL A 275 14.53 -5.56 -1.37
CA VAL A 275 14.34 -6.96 -1.83
C VAL A 275 15.10 -7.92 -0.93
N LYS A 276 16.35 -7.60 -0.59
CA LYS A 276 17.17 -8.49 0.26
C LYS A 276 16.73 -8.45 1.72
N ILE A 277 16.29 -7.32 2.22
CA ILE A 277 15.71 -7.19 3.55
C ILE A 277 14.48 -8.11 3.66
N SER A 278 13.50 -7.99 2.77
CA SER A 278 12.28 -8.81 2.80
C SER A 278 12.59 -10.31 2.78
N GLN A 279 13.48 -10.76 1.88
CA GLN A 279 13.88 -12.16 1.82
C GLN A 279 14.56 -12.65 3.10
N THR A 280 15.37 -11.77 3.73
CA THR A 280 16.08 -12.10 4.97
C THR A 280 15.13 -12.17 6.15
N GLU A 281 14.19 -11.26 6.27
CA GLU A 281 13.20 -11.22 7.33
C GLU A 281 12.30 -12.45 7.33
N GLN A 282 11.76 -12.82 6.15
CA GLN A 282 10.96 -14.04 6.06
C GLN A 282 11.77 -15.26 6.49
N ARG A 283 13.02 -15.39 5.98
CA ARG A 283 13.90 -16.50 6.32
C ARG A 283 14.23 -16.51 7.82
N LEU A 284 14.52 -15.36 8.40
CA LEU A 284 14.84 -15.23 9.82
C LEU A 284 13.65 -15.65 10.68
N PHE A 285 12.44 -15.15 10.34
CA PHE A 285 11.23 -15.55 11.02
C PHE A 285 11.01 -17.08 10.97
N GLU A 286 11.12 -17.69 9.79
CA GLU A 286 10.92 -19.14 9.61
C GLU A 286 11.95 -19.98 10.36
N LEU A 287 13.20 -19.52 10.49
CA LEU A 287 14.30 -20.30 11.09
C LEU A 287 14.43 -20.08 12.60
N GLU A 288 14.15 -18.88 13.10
CA GLU A 288 14.43 -18.51 14.50
C GLU A 288 13.16 -18.37 15.34
N HIS A 289 12.05 -17.90 14.74
CA HIS A 289 10.84 -17.56 15.48
C HIS A 289 9.64 -18.48 15.20
N ASN A 290 9.71 -19.25 14.10
CA ASN A 290 8.65 -20.18 13.71
C ASN A 290 9.07 -21.64 13.91
N ARG A 291 9.87 -21.92 14.93
CA ARG A 291 10.34 -23.26 15.27
C ARG A 291 10.07 -23.60 16.73
N ASP A 292 9.53 -24.78 16.94
CA ASP A 292 9.45 -25.36 18.28
C ASP A 292 10.89 -25.59 18.80
N PRO A 293 11.24 -25.08 19.99
CA PRO A 293 12.61 -25.15 20.50
C PRO A 293 13.07 -26.56 20.86
N VAL A 294 12.14 -27.51 21.03
CA VAL A 294 12.44 -28.89 21.42
C VAL A 294 12.49 -29.81 20.20
N THR A 295 11.48 -29.72 19.33
CA THR A 295 11.32 -30.63 18.19
C THR A 295 11.93 -30.08 16.89
N GLY A 296 12.12 -28.75 16.80
CA GLY A 296 12.53 -28.06 15.58
C GLY A 296 11.45 -28.00 14.50
N ALA A 297 10.24 -28.49 14.80
CA ALA A 297 9.11 -28.44 13.87
C ALA A 297 8.60 -27.00 13.70
N PRO A 298 8.05 -26.63 12.52
CA PRO A 298 7.39 -25.35 12.36
C PRO A 298 6.23 -25.19 13.34
N LEU A 299 6.16 -24.04 14.02
CA LEU A 299 5.05 -23.70 14.92
C LEU A 299 3.80 -23.31 14.11
N ARG A 300 3.99 -22.71 12.95
CA ARG A 300 2.92 -22.20 12.08
C ARG A 300 3.20 -22.56 10.64
N GLN A 301 2.15 -22.75 9.86
CA GLN A 301 2.28 -22.83 8.41
C GLN A 301 2.44 -21.42 7.83
N VAL A 302 3.48 -21.17 7.04
CA VAL A 302 3.70 -19.92 6.34
C VAL A 302 3.43 -20.13 4.86
N LEU A 303 2.42 -19.43 4.33
CA LEU A 303 1.97 -19.50 2.94
C LEU A 303 2.20 -18.16 2.26
N LYS A 304 3.08 -18.11 1.26
CA LYS A 304 3.32 -16.90 0.48
C LYS A 304 2.47 -16.90 -0.78
N VAL A 305 1.74 -15.80 -1.02
CA VAL A 305 1.02 -15.60 -2.27
C VAL A 305 2.00 -15.17 -3.36
N ASP A 306 2.04 -15.87 -4.48
CA ASP A 306 2.90 -15.49 -5.62
C ASP A 306 2.25 -14.36 -6.43
N LEU A 307 2.30 -13.15 -5.88
CA LEU A 307 1.69 -11.95 -6.46
C LEU A 307 2.30 -11.55 -7.81
N MET A 308 3.58 -11.90 -8.01
CA MET A 308 4.36 -11.39 -9.14
C MET A 308 4.45 -12.36 -10.31
N ALA A 309 4.08 -13.63 -10.15
CA ALA A 309 4.17 -14.64 -11.21
C ALA A 309 3.37 -14.28 -12.46
N GLY A 310 2.18 -13.69 -12.27
CA GLY A 310 1.30 -13.29 -13.36
C GLY A 310 1.69 -12.00 -14.09
N VAL A 311 2.74 -11.30 -13.66
CA VAL A 311 3.20 -10.07 -14.34
C VAL A 311 3.86 -10.45 -15.67
N PRO A 312 3.37 -9.95 -16.83
CA PRO A 312 3.94 -10.26 -18.13
C PRO A 312 5.43 -9.86 -18.20
N GLN A 313 6.24 -10.65 -18.88
CA GLN A 313 7.69 -10.47 -18.93
C GLN A 313 8.11 -9.11 -19.51
N ASP A 314 7.40 -8.63 -20.51
CA ASP A 314 7.59 -7.32 -21.16
C ASP A 314 7.16 -6.16 -20.27
N HIS A 315 6.31 -6.41 -19.27
CA HIS A 315 5.82 -5.40 -18.32
C HIS A 315 6.74 -5.18 -17.11
N TRP A 316 7.64 -6.13 -16.80
CA TRP A 316 8.54 -6.03 -15.65
C TRP A 316 9.34 -4.71 -15.57
N PRO A 317 9.78 -4.09 -16.68
CA PRO A 317 10.44 -2.79 -16.62
C PRO A 317 9.59 -1.66 -16.03
N GLN A 318 8.26 -1.75 -16.17
CA GLN A 318 7.31 -0.72 -15.73
C GLN A 318 6.59 -1.05 -14.41
N VAL A 319 6.86 -2.20 -13.78
CA VAL A 319 6.10 -2.66 -12.61
C VAL A 319 6.06 -1.66 -11.44
N LEU A 320 7.04 -0.75 -11.34
CA LEU A 320 7.09 0.33 -10.37
C LEU A 320 6.58 1.67 -10.90
N ASP A 321 6.03 1.72 -12.10
CA ASP A 321 5.52 2.94 -12.70
C ASP A 321 4.10 3.23 -12.19
N TRP A 322 3.78 4.52 -12.00
CA TRP A 322 2.46 4.99 -11.56
C TRP A 322 1.50 5.30 -12.72
N SER A 323 1.72 4.72 -13.90
CA SER A 323 0.80 4.88 -15.02
C SER A 323 -0.52 4.16 -14.78
N ALA A 324 -1.62 4.67 -15.32
CA ALA A 324 -2.96 4.12 -15.12
C ALA A 324 -3.05 2.68 -15.64
N SER A 325 -2.48 2.40 -16.82
CA SER A 325 -2.46 1.04 -17.38
C SER A 325 -1.68 0.06 -16.51
N ASN A 326 -0.55 0.50 -15.90
CA ASN A 326 0.21 -0.33 -14.97
C ASN A 326 -0.58 -0.63 -13.71
N MET A 327 -1.18 0.39 -13.09
CA MET A 327 -1.98 0.21 -11.87
C MET A 327 -3.14 -0.76 -12.09
N GLN A 328 -3.85 -0.64 -13.22
CA GLN A 328 -4.94 -1.55 -13.58
C GLN A 328 -4.45 -2.98 -13.84
N LEU A 329 -3.35 -3.15 -14.57
CA LEU A 329 -2.75 -4.47 -14.80
C LEU A 329 -2.34 -5.14 -13.48
N LEU A 330 -1.65 -4.41 -12.61
CA LEU A 330 -1.20 -4.95 -11.32
C LEU A 330 -2.38 -5.36 -10.45
N PHE A 331 -3.47 -4.58 -10.42
CA PHE A 331 -4.67 -4.97 -9.69
C PHE A 331 -5.26 -6.29 -10.21
N GLN A 332 -5.39 -6.43 -11.54
CA GLN A 332 -5.91 -7.66 -12.15
C GLN A 332 -5.01 -8.87 -11.90
N VAL A 333 -3.68 -8.69 -11.98
CA VAL A 333 -2.71 -9.74 -11.69
C VAL A 333 -2.81 -10.17 -10.23
N GLY A 334 -2.85 -9.22 -9.30
CA GLY A 334 -3.01 -9.49 -7.88
C GLY A 334 -4.33 -10.20 -7.57
N TYR A 335 -5.43 -9.78 -8.19
CA TYR A 335 -6.73 -10.42 -8.04
C TYR A 335 -6.70 -11.89 -8.47
N ARG A 336 -6.13 -12.18 -9.64
CA ARG A 336 -5.97 -13.57 -10.12
C ARG A 336 -5.10 -14.39 -9.18
N ALA A 337 -3.97 -13.83 -8.72
CA ALA A 337 -3.10 -14.51 -7.77
C ALA A 337 -3.84 -14.84 -6.45
N GLY A 338 -4.69 -13.93 -5.95
CA GLY A 338 -5.54 -14.18 -4.79
C GLY A 338 -6.55 -15.29 -5.02
N VAL A 339 -7.27 -15.29 -6.14
CA VAL A 339 -8.22 -16.37 -6.51
C VAL A 339 -7.50 -17.71 -6.63
N ASP A 340 -6.36 -17.77 -7.33
CA ASP A 340 -5.60 -19.01 -7.50
C ASP A 340 -5.08 -19.53 -6.15
N PHE A 341 -4.66 -18.64 -5.26
CA PHE A 341 -4.25 -18.98 -3.90
C PHE A 341 -5.43 -19.56 -3.08
N CYS A 342 -6.62 -18.96 -3.14
CA CYS A 342 -7.82 -19.49 -2.47
C CYS A 342 -8.19 -20.88 -3.00
N ARG A 343 -8.10 -21.11 -4.29
CA ARG A 343 -8.34 -22.44 -4.89
C ARG A 343 -7.35 -23.51 -4.40
N GLN A 344 -6.08 -23.12 -4.21
CA GLN A 344 -5.04 -24.05 -3.75
C GLN A 344 -5.12 -24.33 -2.26
N HIS A 345 -5.60 -23.39 -1.45
CA HIS A 345 -5.56 -23.42 0.00
C HIS A 345 -6.94 -23.23 0.66
N GLY A 346 -8.06 -23.35 -0.08
CA GLY A 346 -9.41 -23.02 0.37
C GLY A 346 -9.83 -23.75 1.65
N GLU A 347 -9.46 -25.03 1.80
CA GLU A 347 -9.76 -25.80 3.02
C GLU A 347 -9.10 -25.19 4.28
N LEU A 348 -7.92 -24.58 4.15
CA LEU A 348 -7.20 -23.93 5.27
C LEU A 348 -7.72 -22.52 5.57
N LEU A 349 -8.32 -21.87 4.56
CA LEU A 349 -8.75 -20.47 4.64
C LEU A 349 -10.24 -20.34 4.97
N GLY A 350 -10.97 -21.45 5.08
CA GLY A 350 -12.42 -21.43 5.27
C GLY A 350 -13.18 -20.82 4.08
N ALA A 351 -12.53 -20.73 2.91
CA ALA A 351 -13.16 -20.20 1.70
C ALA A 351 -14.25 -21.16 1.22
N ASP A 352 -15.48 -20.67 1.12
CA ASP A 352 -16.55 -21.38 0.45
C ASP A 352 -16.20 -21.52 -1.02
N ALA A 353 -16.01 -22.75 -1.50
CA ALA A 353 -15.77 -23.04 -2.90
C ALA A 353 -17.03 -22.70 -3.73
N GLN A 354 -17.27 -21.42 -3.98
CA GLN A 354 -18.27 -20.99 -4.93
C GLN A 354 -17.57 -20.75 -6.27
N ASP A 355 -18.08 -21.43 -7.30
CA ASP A 355 -17.74 -21.16 -8.71
C ASP A 355 -18.15 -19.73 -9.06
N ALA A 356 -17.30 -18.77 -8.74
CA ALA A 356 -17.52 -17.38 -9.10
C ALA A 356 -17.28 -17.21 -10.62
N PRO A 357 -18.24 -16.69 -11.41
CA PRO A 357 -18.03 -16.43 -12.82
C PRO A 357 -16.96 -15.36 -13.00
N LEU A 358 -15.97 -15.65 -13.85
CA LEU A 358 -14.99 -14.69 -14.35
C LEU A 358 -15.72 -13.44 -14.88
N ALA A 359 -15.62 -12.33 -14.18
CA ALA A 359 -16.04 -11.04 -14.71
C ALA A 359 -15.14 -10.71 -15.92
N ALA A 360 -15.76 -10.62 -17.10
CA ALA A 360 -15.16 -10.34 -18.38
C ALA A 360 -14.69 -8.88 -18.52
#